data_866021a7d6b18ab9197ad918bfa877da
#
_entry.id   866021a7d6b18ab9197ad918bfa877da
#
_cell.length_a   1.000
_cell.length_b   1.000
_cell.length_c   1.000
_cell.angle_alpha   90.00
_cell.angle_beta   90.00
_cell.angle_gamma   90.00
#
_symmetry.space_group_name_H-M   'P 1'
#
loop_
_entity.id
_entity.type
_entity.pdbx_description
1 polymer ?
#
loop_
_entity_poly.entity_id
_entity_poly.type
_entity_poly.pdbx_seq_one_letter_code
_entity_poly.pdbx_strand_id
1 'polypeptide(L)'
;MPEWLVALAVAVAAVAVATIPRIVYDRFYYGGDMLESFVPSWHRIGTELLAGRWLTFNPDAWIGGNYAGEAAYGLYNPVNLANYVLAAKFENLSVAAFVIMAEFLALFALATYLLCREYGARRGPAILAGLTIPFSGFTLFYEAAGWPSGMMAVAWVTLFWWSALRLSRGRTNPLVTFVIGALTVSMGNPYAALGAVVVLLGIGIGLLVERQFFRLLVLVVTGACAGTAALVTYLPLFLSVDVTTRAGSTGIFNDTFLQPQIGGLAGMSSPSYLPVIMTFGGPVEVIPSLYLAWFVLPVLPWLPWGRIRALFASAEFRRAHGRPLISLAVIAVVYFLFTFGPSNVGMFRWPIRLVEYLYLCVVIGLALALSLGIARDRVRHRATASAVLIALGYYLAFSSSPALTLRHTLFALLVAALCVLAYTGWRTRGPNALVAALVLGTVVVAAAQVWSLTRDVERGSRVDPASTSVLSEQTDRYQGTVLQLADLGDTSHEDVTAGRILFGNEIMASSVEGSINAYTGIGFTEFQEALCMDYRGAVCPGVYGALWQPVNADIPIPLIDYLRVSTLVVEHGLVPEVATAPPPPGWHVTERGDSRTVLQRDRPLPLPGRVAFASDGVRVLSSD
;
A
#
# COMPACT_ATOMS: atom_id res chain seq x y z
N MET A 1 2.85 14.86 -31.83
CA MET A 1 2.96 15.26 -30.43
C MET A 1 4.20 14.60 -29.83
N PRO A 2 5.09 15.32 -29.12
CA PRO A 2 6.26 14.74 -28.44
C PRO A 2 5.86 13.67 -27.41
N GLU A 3 6.74 12.68 -27.17
CA GLU A 3 6.42 11.56 -26.25
C GLU A 3 6.17 12.00 -24.82
N TRP A 4 6.90 13.01 -24.34
CA TRP A 4 6.72 13.51 -22.97
C TRP A 4 5.35 14.16 -22.74
N LEU A 5 4.78 14.83 -23.78
CA LEU A 5 3.42 15.38 -23.69
C LEU A 5 2.36 14.28 -23.62
N VAL A 6 2.57 13.16 -24.34
CA VAL A 6 1.65 12.03 -24.27
C VAL A 6 1.75 11.37 -22.88
N ALA A 7 2.97 11.20 -22.36
CA ALA A 7 3.18 10.66 -21.02
C ALA A 7 2.51 11.53 -19.94
N LEU A 8 2.66 12.85 -20.03
CA LEU A 8 1.99 13.80 -19.13
C LEU A 8 0.46 13.71 -19.26
N ALA A 9 -0.05 13.62 -20.47
CA ALA A 9 -1.50 13.45 -20.69
C ALA A 9 -2.04 12.14 -20.09
N VAL A 10 -1.25 11.06 -20.12
CA VAL A 10 -1.60 9.79 -19.44
C VAL A 10 -1.64 9.98 -17.94
N ALA A 11 -0.65 10.67 -17.35
CA ALA A 11 -0.63 10.97 -15.91
C ALA A 11 -1.84 11.81 -15.49
N VAL A 12 -2.14 12.88 -16.23
CA VAL A 12 -3.31 13.75 -15.95
C VAL A 12 -4.63 12.96 -16.09
N ALA A 13 -4.74 12.10 -17.10
CA ALA A 13 -5.91 11.23 -17.25
C ALA A 13 -6.04 10.23 -16.10
N ALA A 14 -4.92 9.70 -15.58
CA ALA A 14 -4.94 8.83 -14.41
C ALA A 14 -5.41 9.57 -13.15
N VAL A 15 -4.98 10.81 -12.92
CA VAL A 15 -5.51 11.65 -11.84
C VAL A 15 -7.02 11.85 -11.99
N ALA A 16 -7.49 12.16 -13.20
CA ALA A 16 -8.93 12.32 -13.44
C ALA A 16 -9.73 11.05 -13.15
N VAL A 17 -9.20 9.86 -13.47
CA VAL A 17 -9.84 8.58 -13.11
C VAL A 17 -9.76 8.33 -11.62
N ALA A 18 -8.64 8.66 -10.96
CA ALA A 18 -8.47 8.51 -9.52
C ALA A 18 -9.41 9.40 -8.69
N THR A 19 -9.99 10.47 -9.27
CA THR A 19 -11.02 11.27 -8.58
C THR A 19 -12.38 10.55 -8.48
N ILE A 20 -12.67 9.58 -9.36
CA ILE A 20 -13.94 8.87 -9.38
C ILE A 20 -14.23 8.14 -8.05
N PRO A 21 -13.31 7.32 -7.49
CA PRO A 21 -13.51 6.69 -6.20
C PRO A 21 -13.84 7.70 -5.09
N ARG A 22 -13.12 8.82 -5.05
CA ARG A 22 -13.34 9.87 -4.07
C ARG A 22 -14.71 10.58 -4.22
N ILE A 23 -15.20 10.75 -5.45
CA ILE A 23 -16.54 11.33 -5.69
C ILE A 23 -17.64 10.38 -5.22
N VAL A 24 -17.44 9.07 -5.39
CA VAL A 24 -18.40 8.04 -4.95
C VAL A 24 -18.37 7.86 -3.44
N TYR A 25 -17.19 7.87 -2.85
CA TYR A 25 -16.96 7.74 -1.41
C TYR A 25 -15.76 8.62 -1.00
N ASP A 26 -16.02 9.68 -0.25
CA ASP A 26 -15.03 10.73 0.07
C ASP A 26 -13.81 10.22 0.87
N ARG A 27 -13.92 9.06 1.52
CA ARG A 27 -12.87 8.38 2.29
C ARG A 27 -12.29 7.15 1.58
N PHE A 28 -12.52 6.97 0.28
CA PHE A 28 -12.07 5.79 -0.45
C PHE A 28 -10.57 5.49 -0.26
N TYR A 29 -9.73 6.52 -0.21
CA TYR A 29 -8.29 6.41 -0.02
C TYR A 29 -7.85 6.53 1.45
N TYR A 30 -8.78 6.44 2.40
CA TYR A 30 -8.52 6.64 3.81
C TYR A 30 -9.11 5.50 4.64
N GLY A 31 -8.56 4.29 4.48
CA GLY A 31 -8.97 3.08 5.18
C GLY A 31 -7.78 2.19 5.54
N GLY A 32 -7.97 1.23 6.42
CA GLY A 32 -6.92 0.31 6.87
C GLY A 32 -5.68 1.02 7.39
N ASP A 33 -4.50 0.54 6.98
CA ASP A 33 -3.21 1.12 7.42
C ASP A 33 -3.04 2.60 7.01
N MET A 34 -3.72 3.04 5.93
CA MET A 34 -3.71 4.45 5.53
C MET A 34 -4.27 5.35 6.62
N LEU A 35 -5.39 4.94 7.21
CA LEU A 35 -6.07 5.62 8.31
C LEU A 35 -5.31 5.45 9.63
N GLU A 36 -5.02 4.20 10.00
CA GLU A 36 -4.52 3.87 11.34
C GLU A 36 -3.03 4.17 11.52
N SER A 37 -2.25 4.22 10.43
CA SER A 37 -0.79 4.35 10.51
C SER A 37 -0.23 5.47 9.66
N PHE A 38 -0.40 5.39 8.33
CA PHE A 38 0.41 6.18 7.41
C PHE A 38 0.09 7.67 7.44
N VAL A 39 -1.15 8.07 7.18
CA VAL A 39 -1.47 9.51 7.00
C VAL A 39 -1.32 10.30 8.28
N PRO A 40 -1.75 9.81 9.46
CA PRO A 40 -1.47 10.49 10.73
C PRO A 40 0.03 10.66 11.00
N SER A 41 0.83 9.62 10.72
CA SER A 41 2.30 9.70 10.85
C SER A 41 2.92 10.66 9.85
N TRP A 42 2.47 10.66 8.59
CA TRP A 42 2.93 11.62 7.59
C TRP A 42 2.64 13.06 7.99
N HIS A 43 1.43 13.31 8.52
CA HIS A 43 1.04 14.61 9.05
C HIS A 43 1.97 15.04 10.19
N ARG A 44 2.23 14.15 11.18
CA ARG A 44 3.13 14.43 12.30
C ARG A 44 4.56 14.68 11.83
N ILE A 45 5.14 13.79 11.01
CA ILE A 45 6.50 13.95 10.47
C ILE A 45 6.59 15.26 9.66
N GLY A 46 5.59 15.56 8.84
CA GLY A 46 5.55 16.80 8.07
C GLY A 46 5.48 18.06 8.94
N THR A 47 4.74 18.02 10.04
CA THR A 47 4.67 19.10 11.04
C THR A 47 6.03 19.32 11.71
N GLU A 48 6.72 18.25 12.08
CA GLU A 48 8.07 18.31 12.64
C GLU A 48 9.09 18.89 11.65
N LEU A 49 9.01 18.47 10.37
CA LEU A 49 9.87 19.01 9.31
C LEU A 49 9.63 20.51 9.09
N LEU A 50 8.37 20.97 9.14
CA LEU A 50 8.04 22.40 9.06
C LEU A 50 8.58 23.20 10.25
N ALA A 51 8.71 22.57 11.40
CA ALA A 51 9.35 23.15 12.58
C ALA A 51 10.91 23.04 12.55
N GLY A 52 11.48 22.55 11.44
CA GLY A 52 12.93 22.38 11.27
C GLY A 52 13.50 21.15 11.98
N ARG A 53 12.66 20.21 12.42
CA ARG A 53 13.08 18.99 13.11
C ARG A 53 12.90 17.76 12.21
N TRP A 54 13.98 17.07 11.92
CA TRP A 54 13.95 15.78 11.24
C TRP A 54 14.15 14.68 12.26
N LEU A 55 13.04 14.16 12.79
CA LEU A 55 13.06 13.13 13.80
C LEU A 55 13.28 11.75 13.17
N THR A 56 14.36 11.08 13.52
CA THR A 56 14.61 9.66 13.23
C THR A 56 14.16 8.77 14.38
N PHE A 57 14.09 9.34 15.58
CA PHE A 57 13.55 8.74 16.78
C PHE A 57 12.73 9.78 17.54
N ASN A 58 11.50 9.42 17.92
CA ASN A 58 10.62 10.25 18.74
C ASN A 58 10.39 9.58 20.10
N PRO A 59 11.09 9.97 21.16
CA PRO A 59 10.94 9.37 22.46
C PRO A 59 9.60 9.62 23.13
N ASP A 60 8.81 10.61 22.65
CA ASP A 60 7.47 10.91 23.17
C ASP A 60 6.38 10.04 22.52
N ALA A 61 6.72 9.29 21.49
CA ALA A 61 5.81 8.33 20.83
C ALA A 61 6.08 6.88 21.28
N TRP A 62 6.73 6.66 22.39
CA TRP A 62 7.03 5.38 23.04
C TRP A 62 7.12 4.19 22.07
N ILE A 63 6.05 3.34 22.00
CA ILE A 63 6.06 2.13 21.17
C ILE A 63 6.26 2.43 19.68
N GLY A 64 5.74 3.55 19.18
CA GLY A 64 5.81 3.96 17.78
C GLY A 64 6.96 4.91 17.46
N GLY A 65 7.84 5.20 18.41
CA GLY A 65 8.84 6.27 18.28
C GLY A 65 10.07 5.95 17.42
N ASN A 66 10.28 4.68 17.04
CA ASN A 66 11.43 4.28 16.22
C ASN A 66 11.16 4.53 14.72
N TYR A 67 11.08 5.81 14.31
CA TYR A 67 10.78 6.20 12.92
C TYR A 67 11.81 5.72 11.91
N ALA A 68 13.10 5.70 12.27
CA ALA A 68 14.15 5.20 11.40
C ALA A 68 14.07 3.68 11.21
N GLY A 69 13.68 2.94 12.25
CA GLY A 69 13.45 1.49 12.19
C GLY A 69 12.19 1.12 11.43
N GLU A 70 11.14 1.96 11.50
CA GLU A 70 9.92 1.77 10.70
C GLU A 70 10.18 2.17 9.25
N ALA A 71 10.87 1.28 8.53
CA ALA A 71 11.31 1.54 7.16
C ALA A 71 10.17 1.98 6.23
N ALA A 72 8.92 1.55 6.52
CA ALA A 72 7.73 1.90 5.75
C ALA A 72 7.45 3.41 5.69
N TYR A 73 7.98 4.20 6.62
CA TYR A 73 7.90 5.65 6.55
C TYR A 73 8.82 6.26 5.48
N GLY A 74 9.84 5.54 5.01
CA GLY A 74 10.73 6.02 3.94
C GLY A 74 11.36 7.38 4.23
N LEU A 75 11.85 7.61 5.45
CA LEU A 75 12.39 8.91 5.93
C LEU A 75 13.57 9.45 5.13
N TYR A 76 14.25 8.58 4.37
CA TYR A 76 15.41 8.94 3.57
C TYR A 76 15.06 9.22 2.10
N ASN A 77 13.75 9.20 1.76
CA ASN A 77 13.27 9.54 0.43
C ASN A 77 12.79 11.00 0.38
N PRO A 78 13.44 11.88 -0.39
CA PRO A 78 13.08 13.29 -0.43
C PRO A 78 11.69 13.56 -1.00
N VAL A 79 11.16 12.67 -1.86
CA VAL A 79 9.79 12.79 -2.39
C VAL A 79 8.78 12.48 -1.28
N ASN A 80 9.03 11.46 -0.47
CA ASN A 80 8.19 11.17 0.69
C ASN A 80 8.19 12.35 1.68
N LEU A 81 9.37 12.92 1.99
CA LEU A 81 9.45 14.06 2.90
C LEU A 81 8.66 15.28 2.36
N ALA A 82 8.73 15.54 1.04
CA ALA A 82 7.92 16.59 0.42
C ALA A 82 6.41 16.31 0.56
N ASN A 83 6.01 15.05 0.37
CA ASN A 83 4.62 14.62 0.54
C ASN A 83 4.16 14.72 2.01
N TYR A 84 5.04 14.48 2.98
CA TYR A 84 4.70 14.63 4.40
C TYR A 84 4.53 16.10 4.79
N VAL A 85 5.40 16.99 4.28
CA VAL A 85 5.21 18.45 4.41
C VAL A 85 3.88 18.89 3.76
N LEU A 86 3.51 18.30 2.63
CA LEU A 86 2.23 18.55 2.00
C LEU A 86 1.07 18.03 2.86
N ALA A 87 1.16 16.81 3.38
CA ALA A 87 0.13 16.21 4.27
C ALA A 87 -0.13 17.07 5.51
N ALA A 88 0.92 17.66 6.09
CA ALA A 88 0.83 18.55 7.25
C ALA A 88 0.07 19.88 6.97
N LYS A 89 -0.23 20.20 5.71
CA LYS A 89 -1.02 21.37 5.34
C LYS A 89 -2.53 21.12 5.25
N PHE A 90 -2.93 19.86 5.29
CA PHE A 90 -4.34 19.49 5.22
C PHE A 90 -4.90 19.24 6.62
N GLU A 91 -5.98 19.91 6.94
CA GLU A 91 -6.79 19.60 8.12
C GLU A 91 -7.53 18.27 7.94
N ASN A 92 -8.02 18.01 6.72
CA ASN A 92 -8.70 16.76 6.40
C ASN A 92 -7.69 15.73 5.86
N LEU A 93 -7.37 14.72 6.67
CA LEU A 93 -6.41 13.67 6.37
C LEU A 93 -6.84 12.78 5.19
N SER A 94 -8.15 12.64 4.92
CA SER A 94 -8.62 11.90 3.75
C SER A 94 -8.32 12.64 2.44
N VAL A 95 -8.24 13.97 2.48
CA VAL A 95 -7.78 14.78 1.33
C VAL A 95 -6.29 14.58 1.10
N ALA A 96 -5.48 14.60 2.17
CA ALA A 96 -4.05 14.33 2.09
C ALA A 96 -3.77 12.94 1.48
N ALA A 97 -4.48 11.90 1.96
CA ALA A 97 -4.41 10.55 1.42
C ALA A 97 -4.71 10.52 -0.09
N PHE A 98 -5.82 11.13 -0.51
CA PHE A 98 -6.19 11.18 -1.93
C PHE A 98 -5.13 11.87 -2.79
N VAL A 99 -4.62 13.03 -2.36
CA VAL A 99 -3.65 13.79 -3.16
C VAL A 99 -2.38 12.98 -3.37
N ILE A 100 -1.85 12.36 -2.32
CA ILE A 100 -0.64 11.53 -2.40
C ILE A 100 -0.89 10.27 -3.24
N MET A 101 -2.03 9.59 -3.05
CA MET A 101 -2.33 8.39 -3.85
C MET A 101 -2.58 8.72 -5.33
N ALA A 102 -3.23 9.84 -5.65
CA ALA A 102 -3.41 10.28 -7.01
C ALA A 102 -2.07 10.60 -7.71
N GLU A 103 -1.09 11.15 -6.99
CA GLU A 103 0.29 11.33 -7.47
C GLU A 103 0.91 9.98 -7.88
N PHE A 104 0.85 8.98 -6.99
CA PHE A 104 1.48 7.67 -7.27
C PHE A 104 0.72 6.84 -8.30
N LEU A 105 -0.60 6.93 -8.39
CA LEU A 105 -1.38 6.35 -9.48
C LEU A 105 -1.01 6.99 -10.83
N ALA A 106 -0.81 8.31 -10.86
CA ALA A 106 -0.36 9.03 -12.04
C ALA A 106 1.08 8.66 -12.43
N LEU A 107 1.99 8.54 -11.45
CA LEU A 107 3.37 8.08 -11.67
C LEU A 107 3.39 6.66 -12.23
N PHE A 108 2.58 5.76 -11.70
CA PHE A 108 2.47 4.38 -12.18
C PHE A 108 1.93 4.33 -13.61
N ALA A 109 0.90 5.11 -13.94
CA ALA A 109 0.35 5.24 -15.29
C ALA A 109 1.39 5.74 -16.29
N LEU A 110 2.09 6.82 -15.94
CA LEU A 110 3.16 7.42 -16.74
C LEU A 110 4.31 6.44 -16.95
N ALA A 111 4.79 5.82 -15.87
CA ALA A 111 5.90 4.87 -15.92
C ALA A 111 5.54 3.65 -16.77
N THR A 112 4.33 3.11 -16.65
CA THR A 112 3.83 2.00 -17.48
C THR A 112 3.76 2.39 -18.95
N TYR A 113 3.24 3.59 -19.27
CA TYR A 113 3.24 4.09 -20.65
C TYR A 113 4.67 4.15 -21.22
N LEU A 114 5.59 4.77 -20.51
CA LEU A 114 7.00 4.90 -20.91
C LEU A 114 7.67 3.54 -21.08
N LEU A 115 7.42 2.60 -20.17
CA LEU A 115 7.96 1.25 -20.21
C LEU A 115 7.42 0.48 -21.42
N CYS A 116 6.12 0.51 -21.70
CA CYS A 116 5.52 -0.10 -22.89
C CYS A 116 6.13 0.48 -24.17
N ARG A 117 6.33 1.81 -24.22
CA ARG A 117 6.97 2.49 -25.37
C ARG A 117 8.43 2.05 -25.52
N GLU A 118 9.16 1.88 -24.44
CA GLU A 118 10.54 1.41 -24.48
C GLU A 118 10.63 -0.04 -24.97
N TYR A 119 9.66 -0.90 -24.64
CA TYR A 119 9.55 -2.25 -25.20
C TYR A 119 9.17 -2.26 -26.69
N GLY A 120 8.67 -1.16 -27.24
CA GLY A 120 8.32 -1.01 -28.65
C GLY A 120 6.81 -1.05 -28.95
N ALA A 121 5.96 -0.98 -27.93
CA ALA A 121 4.53 -0.86 -28.14
C ALA A 121 4.16 0.45 -28.87
N ARG A 122 3.12 0.44 -29.71
CA ARG A 122 2.57 1.64 -30.34
C ARG A 122 1.92 2.54 -29.29
N ARG A 123 1.79 3.84 -29.57
CA ARG A 123 1.24 4.84 -28.64
C ARG A 123 -0.11 4.44 -28.06
N GLY A 124 -1.07 4.06 -28.91
CA GLY A 124 -2.42 3.69 -28.46
C GLY A 124 -2.43 2.55 -27.44
N PRO A 125 -1.87 1.37 -27.77
CA PRO A 125 -1.74 0.27 -26.80
C PRO A 125 -0.94 0.64 -25.54
N ALA A 126 0.07 1.51 -25.63
CA ALA A 126 0.84 1.97 -24.47
C ALA A 126 0.00 2.89 -23.56
N ILE A 127 -0.83 3.79 -24.14
CA ILE A 127 -1.79 4.61 -23.39
C ILE A 127 -2.81 3.71 -22.68
N LEU A 128 -3.35 2.71 -23.40
CA LEU A 128 -4.27 1.73 -22.80
C LEU A 128 -3.64 1.04 -21.60
N ALA A 129 -2.40 0.55 -21.74
CA ALA A 129 -1.67 -0.10 -20.66
C ALA A 129 -1.50 0.82 -19.44
N GLY A 130 -1.05 2.06 -19.67
CA GLY A 130 -0.84 3.05 -18.60
C GLY A 130 -2.13 3.44 -17.86
N LEU A 131 -3.28 3.47 -18.55
CA LEU A 131 -4.57 3.78 -17.93
C LEU A 131 -5.34 2.56 -17.43
N THR A 132 -4.79 1.36 -17.58
CA THR A 132 -5.43 0.12 -17.15
C THR A 132 -4.89 -0.36 -15.81
N ILE A 133 -3.57 -0.50 -15.69
CA ILE A 133 -2.98 -1.18 -14.55
C ILE A 133 -3.13 -0.45 -13.21
N PRO A 134 -3.10 0.90 -13.11
CA PRO A 134 -3.33 1.60 -11.86
C PRO A 134 -4.74 1.40 -11.29
N PHE A 135 -5.69 0.98 -12.13
CA PHE A 135 -7.08 0.75 -11.76
C PHE A 135 -7.44 -0.74 -11.77
N SER A 136 -6.44 -1.63 -11.65
CA SER A 136 -6.65 -3.05 -11.39
C SER A 136 -7.16 -3.26 -9.95
N GLY A 137 -7.74 -4.43 -9.71
CA GLY A 137 -8.41 -4.69 -8.43
C GLY A 137 -7.50 -4.56 -7.22
N PHE A 138 -6.32 -5.21 -7.25
CA PHE A 138 -5.37 -5.12 -6.14
C PHE A 138 -4.84 -3.69 -5.97
N THR A 139 -4.36 -3.08 -7.05
CA THR A 139 -3.77 -1.73 -7.00
C THR A 139 -4.75 -0.68 -6.49
N LEU A 140 -6.01 -0.70 -6.95
CA LEU A 140 -6.98 0.32 -6.57
C LEU A 140 -7.59 0.08 -5.18
N PHE A 141 -8.02 -1.16 -4.90
CA PHE A 141 -8.83 -1.46 -3.70
C PHE A 141 -7.99 -1.92 -2.49
N TYR A 142 -6.78 -2.45 -2.70
CA TYR A 142 -5.86 -2.78 -1.61
C TYR A 142 -4.80 -1.70 -1.42
N GLU A 143 -3.94 -1.51 -2.44
CA GLU A 143 -2.77 -0.66 -2.30
C GLU A 143 -3.16 0.82 -2.14
N ALA A 144 -3.88 1.38 -3.10
CA ALA A 144 -4.24 2.80 -3.06
C ALA A 144 -5.25 3.14 -1.95
N ALA A 145 -6.14 2.20 -1.60
CA ALA A 145 -7.16 2.44 -0.58
C ALA A 145 -6.67 2.23 0.86
N GLY A 146 -5.71 1.29 1.09
CA GLY A 146 -5.33 0.89 2.44
C GLY A 146 -3.84 0.63 2.69
N TRP A 147 -3.04 0.29 1.66
CA TRP A 147 -1.61 -0.06 1.82
C TRP A 147 -0.70 0.82 0.96
N PRO A 148 -0.59 2.11 1.26
CA PRO A 148 0.04 3.11 0.40
C PRO A 148 1.49 2.80 0.05
N SER A 149 2.24 2.18 0.95
CA SER A 149 3.65 1.85 0.71
C SER A 149 3.85 0.86 -0.44
N GLY A 150 2.87 -0.04 -0.69
CA GLY A 150 2.88 -0.93 -1.84
C GLY A 150 2.62 -0.19 -3.14
N MET A 151 1.60 0.68 -3.18
CA MET A 151 1.31 1.56 -4.33
C MET A 151 2.52 2.43 -4.72
N MET A 152 3.17 3.02 -3.72
CA MET A 152 4.38 3.82 -3.91
C MET A 152 5.53 2.95 -4.47
N ALA A 153 5.69 1.73 -3.97
CA ALA A 153 6.71 0.78 -4.41
C ALA A 153 6.55 0.41 -5.88
N VAL A 154 5.37 -0.02 -6.31
CA VAL A 154 5.15 -0.46 -7.70
C VAL A 154 5.32 0.69 -8.70
N ALA A 155 4.90 1.90 -8.33
CA ALA A 155 5.09 3.08 -9.17
C ALA A 155 6.58 3.37 -9.40
N TRP A 156 7.40 3.39 -8.33
CA TRP A 156 8.84 3.60 -8.42
C TRP A 156 9.56 2.44 -9.13
N VAL A 157 9.24 1.19 -8.83
CA VAL A 157 9.83 0.01 -9.50
C VAL A 157 9.56 0.06 -11.00
N THR A 158 8.37 0.45 -11.42
CA THR A 158 8.02 0.57 -12.83
C THR A 158 8.85 1.66 -13.53
N LEU A 159 9.04 2.80 -12.88
CA LEU A 159 9.88 3.87 -13.41
C LEU A 159 11.37 3.46 -13.43
N PHE A 160 11.83 2.76 -12.39
CA PHE A 160 13.17 2.18 -12.35
C PHE A 160 13.37 1.17 -13.48
N TRP A 161 12.41 0.28 -13.72
CA TRP A 161 12.46 -0.68 -14.81
C TRP A 161 12.60 0.02 -16.18
N TRP A 162 11.80 1.05 -16.42
CA TRP A 162 11.95 1.86 -17.63
C TRP A 162 13.36 2.46 -17.77
N SER A 163 13.90 3.06 -16.72
CA SER A 163 15.22 3.68 -16.75
C SER A 163 16.36 2.67 -16.92
N ALA A 164 16.30 1.53 -16.22
CA ALA A 164 17.28 0.45 -16.31
C ALA A 164 17.28 -0.20 -17.71
N LEU A 165 16.09 -0.39 -18.31
CA LEU A 165 15.97 -0.90 -19.68
C LEU A 165 16.60 0.09 -20.69
N ARG A 166 16.41 1.39 -20.52
CA ARG A 166 17.06 2.42 -21.33
C ARG A 166 18.58 2.45 -21.13
N LEU A 167 19.03 2.31 -19.89
CA LEU A 167 20.46 2.22 -19.55
C LEU A 167 21.12 1.03 -20.26
N SER A 168 20.48 -0.14 -20.22
CA SER A 168 20.96 -1.35 -20.90
C SER A 168 21.08 -1.17 -22.42
N ARG A 169 20.38 -0.20 -23.01
CA ARG A 169 20.44 0.16 -24.44
C ARG A 169 21.37 1.35 -24.74
N GLY A 170 21.98 1.95 -23.71
CA GLY A 170 22.82 3.15 -23.86
C GLY A 170 22.02 4.42 -24.23
N ARG A 171 20.72 4.47 -23.83
CA ARG A 171 19.82 5.58 -24.15
C ARG A 171 19.56 6.54 -23.00
N THR A 172 20.21 6.33 -21.85
CA THR A 172 20.14 7.21 -20.69
C THR A 172 21.45 7.24 -19.94
N ASN A 173 21.67 8.31 -19.16
CA ASN A 173 22.84 8.42 -18.29
C ASN A 173 22.69 7.49 -17.07
N PRO A 174 23.74 6.76 -16.63
CA PRO A 174 23.73 5.97 -15.41
C PRO A 174 23.26 6.75 -14.18
N LEU A 175 23.58 8.03 -14.07
CA LEU A 175 23.16 8.88 -12.96
C LEU A 175 21.62 8.97 -12.86
N VAL A 176 20.91 9.07 -13.99
CA VAL A 176 19.42 9.09 -13.99
C VAL A 176 18.87 7.78 -13.43
N THR A 177 19.42 6.63 -13.86
CA THR A 177 19.00 5.33 -13.37
C THR A 177 19.37 5.13 -11.90
N PHE A 178 20.53 5.63 -11.48
CA PHE A 178 20.94 5.64 -10.07
C PHE A 178 19.95 6.44 -9.20
N VAL A 179 19.62 7.68 -9.59
CA VAL A 179 18.69 8.53 -8.82
C VAL A 179 17.31 7.87 -8.70
N ILE A 180 16.77 7.37 -9.82
CA ILE A 180 15.47 6.67 -9.79
C ILE A 180 15.58 5.39 -8.94
N GLY A 181 16.68 4.64 -9.04
CA GLY A 181 16.94 3.46 -8.22
C GLY A 181 17.03 3.78 -6.73
N ALA A 182 17.76 4.83 -6.37
CA ALA A 182 17.86 5.31 -4.99
C ALA A 182 16.48 5.71 -4.43
N LEU A 183 15.67 6.46 -5.21
CA LEU A 183 14.29 6.79 -4.83
C LEU A 183 13.42 5.54 -4.71
N THR A 184 13.62 4.53 -5.56
CA THR A 184 12.88 3.27 -5.50
C THR A 184 13.15 2.54 -4.19
N VAL A 185 14.41 2.36 -3.81
CA VAL A 185 14.75 1.56 -2.63
C VAL A 185 14.59 2.32 -1.32
N SER A 186 14.69 3.65 -1.33
CA SER A 186 14.53 4.50 -0.14
C SER A 186 13.09 4.84 0.19
N MET A 187 12.12 4.45 -0.66
CA MET A 187 10.71 4.70 -0.37
C MET A 187 10.18 3.88 0.84
N GLY A 188 10.96 2.89 1.30
CA GLY A 188 10.74 2.18 2.56
C GLY A 188 10.02 0.84 2.48
N ASN A 189 9.46 0.46 1.33
CA ASN A 189 8.81 -0.84 1.18
C ASN A 189 9.80 -1.91 0.68
N PRO A 190 9.96 -3.07 1.36
CA PRO A 190 10.91 -4.11 0.96
C PRO A 190 10.60 -4.71 -0.44
N TYR A 191 9.36 -4.66 -0.90
CA TYR A 191 9.00 -5.09 -2.25
C TYR A 191 9.55 -4.15 -3.34
N ALA A 192 9.84 -2.89 -3.02
CA ALA A 192 10.54 -2.00 -3.93
C ALA A 192 11.99 -2.44 -4.15
N ALA A 193 12.68 -2.84 -3.09
CA ALA A 193 14.04 -3.39 -3.19
C ALA A 193 14.05 -4.74 -3.94
N LEU A 194 13.12 -5.64 -3.61
CA LEU A 194 12.92 -6.89 -4.36
C LEU A 194 12.66 -6.62 -5.84
N GLY A 195 11.76 -5.70 -6.15
CA GLY A 195 11.41 -5.30 -7.51
C GLY A 195 12.61 -4.77 -8.29
N ALA A 196 13.44 -3.94 -7.67
CA ALA A 196 14.68 -3.45 -8.28
C ALA A 196 15.64 -4.61 -8.60
N VAL A 197 15.80 -5.56 -7.68
CA VAL A 197 16.65 -6.76 -7.90
C VAL A 197 16.09 -7.62 -9.04
N VAL A 198 14.79 -7.90 -9.07
CA VAL A 198 14.15 -8.71 -10.14
C VAL A 198 14.32 -8.04 -11.51
N VAL A 199 14.16 -6.72 -11.58
CA VAL A 199 14.36 -5.94 -12.81
C VAL A 199 15.83 -6.03 -13.28
N LEU A 200 16.78 -5.80 -12.36
CA LEU A 200 18.21 -5.90 -12.68
C LEU A 200 18.61 -7.31 -13.13
N LEU A 201 18.08 -8.34 -12.47
CA LEU A 201 18.29 -9.74 -12.83
C LEU A 201 17.77 -10.04 -14.25
N GLY A 202 16.52 -9.67 -14.54
CA GLY A 202 15.93 -9.92 -15.84
C GLY A 202 16.65 -9.20 -16.98
N ILE A 203 17.01 -7.92 -16.79
CA ILE A 203 17.79 -7.16 -17.79
C ILE A 203 19.22 -7.70 -17.89
N GLY A 204 19.83 -8.07 -16.76
CA GLY A 204 21.18 -8.65 -16.71
C GLY A 204 21.26 -9.97 -17.46
N ILE A 205 20.29 -10.87 -17.29
CA ILE A 205 20.23 -12.15 -18.05
C ILE A 205 20.11 -11.84 -19.56
N GLY A 206 19.29 -10.88 -19.96
CA GLY A 206 19.18 -10.47 -21.36
C GLY A 206 20.51 -9.97 -21.94
N LEU A 207 21.28 -9.20 -21.15
CA LEU A 207 22.62 -8.71 -21.54
C LEU A 207 23.65 -9.86 -21.59
N LEU A 208 23.61 -10.81 -20.68
CA LEU A 208 24.46 -12.00 -20.66
C LEU A 208 24.26 -12.86 -21.90
N VAL A 209 23.01 -13.15 -22.26
CA VAL A 209 22.66 -13.95 -23.45
C VAL A 209 23.20 -13.27 -24.73
N GLU A 210 23.19 -11.95 -24.82
CA GLU A 210 23.75 -11.20 -25.94
C GLU A 210 25.24 -10.88 -25.79
N ARG A 211 25.92 -11.35 -24.74
CA ARG A 211 27.34 -11.11 -24.45
C ARG A 211 27.72 -9.62 -24.38
N GLN A 212 26.83 -8.77 -23.89
CA GLN A 212 27.02 -7.33 -23.74
C GLN A 212 27.66 -6.98 -22.37
N PHE A 213 28.85 -7.52 -22.10
CA PHE A 213 29.48 -7.49 -20.77
C PHE A 213 29.74 -6.07 -20.24
N PHE A 214 30.12 -5.12 -21.10
CA PHE A 214 30.33 -3.73 -20.68
C PHE A 214 29.01 -3.09 -20.17
N ARG A 215 27.91 -3.30 -20.89
CA ARG A 215 26.59 -2.78 -20.47
C ARG A 215 26.09 -3.48 -19.22
N LEU A 216 26.39 -4.77 -19.07
CA LEU A 216 26.11 -5.51 -17.85
C LEU A 216 26.90 -4.90 -16.67
N LEU A 217 28.18 -4.64 -16.83
CA LEU A 217 28.99 -3.99 -15.79
C LEU A 217 28.40 -2.63 -15.38
N VAL A 218 28.05 -1.78 -16.34
CA VAL A 218 27.42 -0.48 -16.06
C VAL A 218 26.10 -0.65 -15.29
N LEU A 219 25.27 -1.62 -15.68
CA LEU A 219 24.00 -1.93 -15.00
C LEU A 219 24.25 -2.38 -13.56
N VAL A 220 25.19 -3.31 -13.35
CA VAL A 220 25.53 -3.85 -12.03
C VAL A 220 26.10 -2.78 -11.11
N VAL A 221 27.04 -1.96 -11.61
CA VAL A 221 27.62 -0.85 -10.82
C VAL A 221 26.53 0.16 -10.45
N THR A 222 25.66 0.54 -11.40
CA THR A 222 24.56 1.47 -11.11
C THR A 222 23.59 0.89 -10.09
N GLY A 223 23.26 -0.41 -10.20
CA GLY A 223 22.41 -1.11 -9.24
C GLY A 223 23.05 -1.22 -7.85
N ALA A 224 24.36 -1.51 -7.78
CA ALA A 224 25.09 -1.56 -6.52
C ALA A 224 25.12 -0.19 -5.83
N CYS A 225 25.35 0.90 -6.60
CA CYS A 225 25.25 2.25 -6.05
C CYS A 225 23.83 2.56 -5.52
N ALA A 226 22.77 2.18 -6.24
CA ALA A 226 21.40 2.32 -5.72
C ALA A 226 21.17 1.46 -4.45
N GLY A 227 21.80 0.29 -4.37
CA GLY A 227 21.77 -0.58 -3.20
C GLY A 227 22.35 0.06 -1.93
N THR A 228 23.30 1.02 -2.05
CA THR A 228 23.79 1.76 -0.87
C THR A 228 22.69 2.61 -0.22
N ALA A 229 21.75 3.16 -1.00
CA ALA A 229 20.58 3.86 -0.47
C ALA A 229 19.63 2.90 0.26
N ALA A 230 19.52 1.65 -0.20
CA ALA A 230 18.77 0.62 0.52
C ALA A 230 19.39 0.32 1.90
N LEU A 231 20.72 0.23 2.00
CA LEU A 231 21.39 0.03 3.28
C LEU A 231 21.05 1.15 4.27
N VAL A 232 21.11 2.42 3.85
CA VAL A 232 20.73 3.54 4.73
C VAL A 232 19.30 3.42 5.22
N THR A 233 18.36 2.97 4.36
CA THR A 233 16.94 2.87 4.68
C THR A 233 16.62 1.70 5.61
N TYR A 234 17.26 0.54 5.40
CA TYR A 234 16.90 -0.70 6.10
C TYR A 234 17.84 -1.07 7.24
N LEU A 235 19.03 -0.46 7.33
CA LEU A 235 19.99 -0.77 8.41
C LEU A 235 19.41 -0.51 9.81
N PRO A 236 18.69 0.59 10.10
CA PRO A 236 18.08 0.79 11.41
C PRO A 236 17.07 -0.31 11.78
N LEU A 237 16.27 -0.78 10.82
CA LEU A 237 15.36 -1.91 11.01
C LEU A 237 16.14 -3.18 11.38
N PHE A 238 17.18 -3.53 10.62
CA PHE A 238 17.98 -4.74 10.89
C PHE A 238 18.72 -4.68 12.21
N LEU A 239 19.20 -3.51 12.63
CA LEU A 239 19.88 -3.32 13.90
C LEU A 239 18.94 -3.40 15.12
N SER A 240 17.64 -3.17 14.91
CA SER A 240 16.61 -3.24 15.96
C SER A 240 15.80 -4.55 15.95
N VAL A 241 16.07 -5.46 15.02
CA VAL A 241 15.26 -6.68 14.82
C VAL A 241 15.17 -7.53 16.09
N ASP A 242 16.28 -7.72 16.81
CA ASP A 242 16.36 -8.63 17.97
C ASP A 242 15.55 -8.16 19.18
N VAL A 243 15.24 -6.87 19.27
CA VAL A 243 14.47 -6.27 20.38
C VAL A 243 13.03 -5.93 19.98
N THR A 244 12.65 -6.27 18.75
CA THR A 244 11.32 -5.95 18.20
C THR A 244 10.54 -7.22 17.87
N THR A 245 9.24 -7.09 17.71
CA THR A 245 8.33 -8.18 17.28
C THR A 245 8.67 -8.80 15.94
N ARG A 246 9.67 -8.27 15.22
CA ARG A 246 10.19 -8.86 13.96
C ARG A 246 11.18 -10.00 14.18
N ALA A 247 11.73 -10.19 15.35
CA ALA A 247 12.69 -11.25 15.64
C ALA A 247 12.20 -12.67 15.28
N GLY A 248 10.90 -12.93 15.38
CA GLY A 248 10.29 -14.24 15.10
C GLY A 248 9.86 -14.46 13.64
N SER A 249 10.01 -13.48 12.72
CA SER A 249 9.42 -13.56 11.37
C SER A 249 10.38 -14.05 10.27
N THR A 250 11.28 -15.00 10.61
CA THR A 250 12.32 -15.48 9.68
C THR A 250 12.10 -16.94 9.32
N GLY A 251 11.27 -17.26 8.34
CA GLY A 251 11.05 -18.65 7.91
C GLY A 251 10.49 -18.73 6.50
N ILE A 252 10.51 -19.95 5.93
CA ILE A 252 9.76 -20.28 4.73
C ILE A 252 8.65 -21.21 5.17
N PHE A 253 7.40 -20.73 5.08
CA PHE A 253 6.22 -21.53 5.43
C PHE A 253 5.00 -21.08 4.63
N ASN A 254 3.94 -21.89 4.68
CA ASN A 254 2.69 -21.58 4.02
C ASN A 254 1.52 -21.77 4.98
N ASP A 255 0.92 -20.66 5.40
CA ASP A 255 -0.34 -20.61 6.15
C ASP A 255 -1.55 -20.28 5.27
N THR A 256 -1.36 -20.23 3.95
CA THR A 256 -2.35 -19.86 2.93
C THR A 256 -2.87 -18.42 2.99
N PHE A 257 -2.40 -17.60 3.94
CA PHE A 257 -2.88 -16.25 4.15
C PHE A 257 -2.43 -15.33 3.01
N LEU A 258 -3.40 -14.67 2.37
CA LEU A 258 -3.20 -13.77 1.21
C LEU A 258 -2.37 -14.42 0.08
N GLN A 259 -2.54 -15.74 -0.09
CA GLN A 259 -1.90 -16.51 -1.14
C GLN A 259 -2.89 -16.74 -2.30
N PRO A 260 -2.68 -16.08 -3.46
CA PRO A 260 -3.53 -16.32 -4.63
C PRO A 260 -3.34 -17.74 -5.18
N GLN A 261 -4.42 -18.29 -5.73
CA GLN A 261 -4.36 -19.54 -6.48
C GLN A 261 -4.27 -19.27 -7.99
N ILE A 262 -3.50 -20.09 -8.71
CA ILE A 262 -3.30 -19.94 -10.17
C ILE A 262 -4.64 -19.92 -10.92
N GLY A 263 -5.61 -20.74 -10.49
CA GLY A 263 -6.95 -20.79 -11.07
C GLY A 263 -7.69 -19.45 -11.03
N GLY A 264 -7.41 -18.60 -10.04
CA GLY A 264 -7.97 -17.26 -9.90
C GLY A 264 -7.62 -16.30 -11.06
N LEU A 265 -6.53 -16.57 -11.79
CA LEU A 265 -6.18 -15.80 -12.99
C LEU A 265 -7.24 -15.89 -14.10
N ALA A 266 -8.05 -16.94 -14.13
CA ALA A 266 -9.18 -17.04 -15.05
C ALA A 266 -10.28 -15.99 -14.77
N GLY A 267 -10.29 -15.41 -13.56
CA GLY A 267 -11.17 -14.32 -13.17
C GLY A 267 -10.61 -12.91 -13.44
N MET A 268 -9.38 -12.78 -14.00
CA MET A 268 -8.72 -11.47 -14.17
C MET A 268 -9.46 -10.47 -15.06
N SER A 269 -10.45 -10.92 -15.82
CA SER A 269 -11.32 -10.05 -16.63
C SER A 269 -12.77 -9.98 -16.13
N SER A 270 -13.05 -10.54 -14.95
CA SER A 270 -14.36 -10.47 -14.30
C SER A 270 -14.36 -9.40 -13.21
N PRO A 271 -15.00 -8.24 -13.42
CA PRO A 271 -14.91 -7.10 -12.50
C PRO A 271 -15.51 -7.35 -11.11
N SER A 272 -16.39 -8.35 -10.99
CA SER A 272 -17.05 -8.72 -9.74
C SER A 272 -16.57 -10.05 -9.14
N TYR A 273 -15.51 -10.63 -9.68
CA TYR A 273 -14.93 -11.86 -9.13
C TYR A 273 -14.20 -11.56 -7.82
N LEU A 274 -14.70 -12.14 -6.75
CA LEU A 274 -14.11 -12.10 -5.42
C LEU A 274 -13.35 -13.42 -5.21
N PRO A 275 -12.02 -13.43 -5.18
CA PRO A 275 -11.28 -14.69 -5.14
C PRO A 275 -11.40 -15.39 -3.79
N VAL A 276 -11.33 -16.73 -3.83
CA VAL A 276 -11.24 -17.57 -2.61
C VAL A 276 -9.79 -17.54 -2.14
N ILE A 277 -9.50 -16.65 -1.21
CA ILE A 277 -8.19 -16.42 -0.61
C ILE A 277 -8.42 -16.15 0.88
N MET A 278 -7.69 -16.82 1.78
CA MET A 278 -7.75 -16.52 3.21
C MET A 278 -7.26 -15.10 3.45
N THR A 279 -8.13 -14.27 4.03
CA THR A 279 -7.88 -12.85 4.30
C THR A 279 -8.23 -12.49 5.74
N PHE A 280 -8.03 -11.24 6.13
CA PHE A 280 -8.46 -10.70 7.43
C PHE A 280 -9.97 -10.85 7.68
N GLY A 281 -10.79 -10.86 6.61
CA GLY A 281 -12.25 -11.02 6.69
C GLY A 281 -12.75 -12.46 6.51
N GLY A 282 -11.85 -13.43 6.33
CA GLY A 282 -12.23 -14.85 6.15
C GLY A 282 -11.73 -15.47 4.83
N PRO A 283 -12.32 -16.58 4.40
CA PRO A 283 -11.81 -17.39 3.29
C PRO A 283 -12.19 -16.88 1.89
N VAL A 284 -13.01 -15.84 1.78
CA VAL A 284 -13.39 -15.21 0.51
C VAL A 284 -13.09 -13.74 0.61
N GLU A 285 -12.36 -13.24 -0.38
CA GLU A 285 -12.02 -11.82 -0.46
C GLU A 285 -13.26 -10.96 -0.71
N VAL A 286 -13.30 -9.77 -0.11
CA VAL A 286 -14.43 -8.82 -0.26
C VAL A 286 -14.23 -7.84 -1.43
N ILE A 287 -13.03 -7.84 -2.02
CA ILE A 287 -12.65 -6.98 -3.15
C ILE A 287 -12.16 -7.83 -4.34
N PRO A 288 -12.24 -7.34 -5.58
CA PRO A 288 -11.81 -8.06 -6.76
C PRO A 288 -10.28 -8.03 -6.94
N SER A 289 -9.53 -8.51 -5.95
CA SER A 289 -8.06 -8.37 -5.89
C SER A 289 -7.30 -9.00 -7.07
N LEU A 290 -7.87 -10.02 -7.74
CA LEU A 290 -7.29 -10.61 -8.94
C LEU A 290 -7.82 -10.03 -10.25
N TYR A 291 -8.65 -9.00 -10.21
CA TYR A 291 -9.10 -8.31 -11.42
C TYR A 291 -7.98 -7.44 -12.02
N LEU A 292 -7.66 -7.65 -13.30
CA LEU A 292 -6.72 -6.81 -14.05
C LEU A 292 -7.47 -5.81 -14.93
N ALA A 293 -8.23 -6.29 -15.91
CA ALA A 293 -9.08 -5.46 -16.76
C ALA A 293 -10.09 -6.30 -17.52
N TRP A 294 -11.27 -5.72 -17.73
CA TRP A 294 -12.42 -6.37 -18.37
C TRP A 294 -12.15 -6.97 -19.75
N PHE A 295 -11.18 -6.43 -20.49
CA PHE A 295 -10.89 -6.81 -21.88
C PHE A 295 -9.74 -7.81 -22.04
N VAL A 296 -8.92 -8.06 -21.02
CA VAL A 296 -7.67 -8.85 -21.15
C VAL A 296 -7.94 -10.23 -21.73
N LEU A 297 -8.77 -11.04 -21.08
CA LEU A 297 -9.12 -12.37 -21.58
C LEU A 297 -10.00 -12.31 -22.85
N PRO A 298 -11.09 -11.50 -22.92
CA PRO A 298 -11.92 -11.41 -24.11
C PRO A 298 -11.20 -10.98 -25.38
N VAL A 299 -10.08 -10.26 -25.29
CA VAL A 299 -9.30 -9.81 -26.45
C VAL A 299 -8.32 -10.86 -26.96
N LEU A 300 -7.94 -11.86 -26.13
CA LEU A 300 -6.96 -12.88 -26.54
C LEU A 300 -7.31 -13.64 -27.82
N PRO A 301 -8.59 -14.06 -28.05
CA PRO A 301 -8.96 -14.71 -29.31
C PRO A 301 -8.75 -13.83 -30.56
N TRP A 302 -8.73 -12.50 -30.39
CA TRP A 302 -8.60 -11.53 -31.48
C TRP A 302 -7.17 -11.15 -31.81
N LEU A 303 -6.19 -11.59 -31.00
CA LEU A 303 -4.79 -11.34 -31.29
C LEU A 303 -4.36 -12.07 -32.58
N PRO A 304 -3.45 -11.49 -33.40
CA PRO A 304 -2.97 -12.08 -34.64
C PRO A 304 -1.91 -13.16 -34.39
N TRP A 305 -2.30 -14.27 -33.76
CA TRP A 305 -1.40 -15.34 -33.30
C TRP A 305 -0.49 -15.89 -34.40
N GLY A 306 -1.01 -16.00 -35.63
CA GLY A 306 -0.19 -16.44 -36.79
C GLY A 306 0.95 -15.46 -37.07
N ARG A 307 0.68 -14.15 -36.99
CA ARG A 307 1.68 -13.10 -37.20
C ARG A 307 2.69 -13.07 -36.03
N ILE A 308 2.20 -13.23 -34.79
CA ILE A 308 3.06 -13.32 -33.61
C ILE A 308 4.04 -14.50 -33.75
N ARG A 309 3.54 -15.68 -34.11
CA ARG A 309 4.39 -16.87 -34.33
C ARG A 309 5.42 -16.63 -35.43
N ALA A 310 5.03 -16.04 -36.56
CA ALA A 310 5.93 -15.74 -37.66
C ALA A 310 7.05 -14.76 -37.26
N LEU A 311 6.73 -13.73 -36.43
CA LEU A 311 7.73 -12.81 -35.91
C LEU A 311 8.74 -13.53 -35.02
N PHE A 312 8.29 -14.35 -34.08
CA PHE A 312 9.19 -15.12 -33.21
C PHE A 312 10.03 -16.16 -33.97
N ALA A 313 9.56 -16.66 -35.11
CA ALA A 313 10.33 -17.52 -36.01
C ALA A 313 11.44 -16.77 -36.77
N SER A 314 11.26 -15.43 -37.01
CA SER A 314 12.22 -14.60 -37.74
C SER A 314 13.53 -14.41 -36.95
N ALA A 315 14.66 -14.73 -37.57
CA ALA A 315 15.98 -14.50 -36.97
C ALA A 315 16.28 -13.00 -36.81
N GLU A 316 15.81 -12.17 -37.75
CA GLU A 316 15.98 -10.73 -37.70
C GLU A 316 15.23 -10.12 -36.52
N PHE A 317 13.97 -10.50 -36.31
CA PHE A 317 13.18 -10.06 -35.16
C PHE A 317 13.81 -10.47 -33.84
N ARG A 318 14.29 -11.71 -33.72
CA ARG A 318 14.98 -12.19 -32.52
C ARG A 318 16.25 -11.42 -32.23
N ARG A 319 17.05 -11.07 -33.25
CA ARG A 319 18.25 -10.25 -33.06
C ARG A 319 17.91 -8.82 -32.61
N ALA A 320 16.85 -8.24 -33.16
CA ALA A 320 16.46 -6.86 -32.83
C ALA A 320 15.73 -6.70 -31.49
N HIS A 321 14.93 -7.71 -31.09
CA HIS A 321 14.01 -7.62 -29.95
C HIS A 321 14.21 -8.75 -28.91
N GLY A 322 15.13 -9.69 -29.13
CA GLY A 322 15.32 -10.87 -28.27
C GLY A 322 15.64 -10.47 -26.83
N ARG A 323 16.63 -9.60 -26.64
CA ARG A 323 17.06 -9.17 -25.31
C ARG A 323 15.93 -8.60 -24.45
N PRO A 324 15.18 -7.56 -24.89
CA PRO A 324 14.12 -7.03 -24.06
C PRO A 324 13.00 -8.05 -23.83
N LEU A 325 12.71 -8.93 -24.78
CA LEU A 325 11.70 -9.97 -24.60
C LEU A 325 12.18 -11.07 -23.64
N ILE A 326 13.46 -11.43 -23.66
CA ILE A 326 14.05 -12.34 -22.66
C ILE A 326 13.98 -11.70 -21.28
N SER A 327 14.35 -10.42 -21.13
CA SER A 327 14.23 -9.69 -19.87
C SER A 327 12.79 -9.71 -19.34
N LEU A 328 11.82 -9.40 -20.20
CA LEU A 328 10.39 -9.43 -19.83
C LEU A 328 9.93 -10.82 -19.40
N ALA A 329 10.34 -11.85 -20.14
CA ALA A 329 9.98 -13.23 -19.83
C ALA A 329 10.58 -13.70 -18.49
N VAL A 330 11.85 -13.38 -18.21
CA VAL A 330 12.49 -13.70 -16.93
C VAL A 330 11.77 -13.00 -15.78
N ILE A 331 11.51 -11.70 -15.89
CA ILE A 331 10.80 -10.93 -14.86
C ILE A 331 9.39 -11.51 -14.64
N ALA A 332 8.67 -11.83 -15.72
CA ALA A 332 7.34 -12.42 -15.63
C ALA A 332 7.34 -13.80 -14.94
N VAL A 333 8.33 -14.65 -15.26
CA VAL A 333 8.46 -15.96 -14.61
C VAL A 333 8.79 -15.83 -13.13
N VAL A 334 9.70 -14.92 -12.76
CA VAL A 334 10.05 -14.69 -11.36
C VAL A 334 8.82 -14.20 -10.58
N TYR A 335 8.10 -13.19 -11.09
CA TYR A 335 6.90 -12.71 -10.41
C TYR A 335 5.77 -13.74 -10.39
N PHE A 336 5.62 -14.56 -11.43
CA PHE A 336 4.67 -15.68 -11.43
C PHE A 336 4.98 -16.67 -10.30
N LEU A 337 6.25 -17.10 -10.19
CA LEU A 337 6.66 -18.05 -9.15
C LEU A 337 6.49 -17.47 -7.74
N PHE A 338 6.79 -16.19 -7.54
CA PHE A 338 6.61 -15.54 -6.24
C PHE A 338 5.13 -15.27 -5.90
N THR A 339 4.31 -14.84 -6.87
CA THR A 339 2.87 -14.57 -6.65
C THR A 339 2.09 -15.81 -6.25
N PHE A 340 2.49 -16.99 -6.75
CA PHE A 340 1.84 -18.27 -6.44
C PHE A 340 2.73 -19.18 -5.56
N GLY A 341 3.77 -18.61 -4.97
CA GLY A 341 4.66 -19.28 -4.03
C GLY A 341 4.09 -19.39 -2.62
N PRO A 342 4.90 -19.80 -1.64
CA PRO A 342 4.50 -19.85 -0.22
C PRO A 342 4.06 -18.48 0.30
N SER A 343 3.18 -18.48 1.30
CA SER A 343 2.65 -17.23 1.90
C SER A 343 3.74 -16.38 2.57
N ASN A 344 4.82 -17.02 3.02
CA ASN A 344 5.92 -16.37 3.71
C ASN A 344 7.28 -16.90 3.23
N VAL A 345 8.17 -15.98 2.85
CA VAL A 345 9.57 -16.24 2.50
C VAL A 345 10.45 -15.20 3.20
N GLY A 346 10.89 -15.50 4.41
CA GLY A 346 11.62 -14.55 5.25
C GLY A 346 10.77 -13.31 5.55
N MET A 347 11.30 -12.13 5.22
CA MET A 347 10.57 -10.86 5.40
C MET A 347 9.47 -10.61 4.35
N PHE A 348 9.44 -11.38 3.27
CA PHE A 348 8.42 -11.26 2.23
C PHE A 348 7.25 -12.17 2.55
N ARG A 349 6.14 -11.56 2.94
CA ARG A 349 4.90 -12.25 3.28
C ARG A 349 3.76 -11.75 2.40
N TRP A 350 2.72 -12.61 2.24
CA TRP A 350 1.51 -12.27 1.51
C TRP A 350 1.75 -12.05 0.00
N PRO A 351 1.91 -13.14 -0.74
CA PRO A 351 2.33 -13.12 -2.15
C PRO A 351 1.37 -12.38 -3.09
N ILE A 352 0.11 -12.11 -2.66
CA ILE A 352 -0.83 -11.27 -3.41
C ILE A 352 -0.24 -9.88 -3.73
N ARG A 353 0.67 -9.37 -2.90
CA ARG A 353 1.37 -8.09 -3.11
C ARG A 353 2.22 -8.05 -4.39
N LEU A 354 2.45 -9.21 -5.00
CA LEU A 354 3.23 -9.32 -6.23
C LEU A 354 2.36 -9.46 -7.48
N VAL A 355 1.02 -9.52 -7.32
CA VAL A 355 0.11 -9.71 -8.44
C VAL A 355 0.18 -8.56 -9.44
N GLU A 356 0.34 -7.32 -8.96
CA GLU A 356 0.41 -6.14 -9.83
C GLU A 356 1.71 -6.09 -10.66
N TYR A 357 2.83 -6.57 -10.12
CA TYR A 357 4.09 -6.72 -10.87
C TYR A 357 3.96 -7.80 -11.96
N LEU A 358 3.29 -8.90 -11.66
CA LEU A 358 2.95 -9.92 -12.65
C LEU A 358 2.03 -9.33 -13.73
N TYR A 359 1.01 -8.60 -13.31
CA TYR A 359 0.05 -7.95 -14.23
C TYR A 359 0.70 -6.87 -15.09
N LEU A 360 1.71 -6.18 -14.59
CA LEU A 360 2.51 -5.26 -15.38
C LEU A 360 3.18 -6.00 -16.57
N CYS A 361 3.73 -7.20 -16.33
CA CYS A 361 4.30 -8.01 -17.40
C CYS A 361 3.23 -8.42 -18.43
N VAL A 362 2.03 -8.83 -17.96
CA VAL A 362 0.89 -9.19 -18.82
C VAL A 362 0.46 -8.01 -19.68
N VAL A 363 0.33 -6.83 -19.08
CA VAL A 363 -0.11 -5.59 -19.77
C VAL A 363 0.91 -5.14 -20.81
N ILE A 364 2.22 -5.23 -20.51
CA ILE A 364 3.29 -4.95 -21.49
C ILE A 364 3.17 -5.92 -22.67
N GLY A 365 3.06 -7.23 -22.40
CA GLY A 365 2.89 -8.26 -23.44
C GLY A 365 1.66 -8.03 -24.30
N LEU A 366 0.53 -7.68 -23.69
CA LEU A 366 -0.71 -7.36 -24.39
C LEU A 366 -0.57 -6.08 -25.24
N ALA A 367 0.08 -5.03 -24.73
CA ALA A 367 0.34 -3.80 -25.48
C ALA A 367 1.20 -4.05 -26.72
N LEU A 368 2.20 -4.93 -26.61
CA LEU A 368 3.02 -5.37 -27.75
C LEU A 368 2.18 -6.14 -28.77
N ALA A 369 1.37 -7.09 -28.33
CA ALA A 369 0.51 -7.89 -29.19
C ALA A 369 -0.54 -7.03 -29.92
N LEU A 370 -1.21 -6.11 -29.20
CA LEU A 370 -2.16 -5.16 -29.78
C LEU A 370 -1.49 -4.18 -30.75
N SER A 371 -0.20 -3.91 -30.61
CA SER A 371 0.56 -3.07 -31.55
C SER A 371 0.72 -3.71 -32.92
N LEU A 372 0.56 -5.04 -33.03
CA LEU A 372 0.49 -5.77 -34.31
C LEU A 372 -0.90 -5.69 -34.94
N GLY A 373 -1.89 -5.14 -34.25
CA GLY A 373 -3.30 -5.07 -34.65
C GLY A 373 -4.10 -6.27 -34.15
N ILE A 374 -5.35 -6.37 -34.60
CA ILE A 374 -6.23 -7.50 -34.31
C ILE A 374 -6.59 -8.28 -35.58
N ALA A 375 -6.89 -9.56 -35.41
CA ALA A 375 -7.21 -10.44 -36.52
C ALA A 375 -8.60 -10.16 -37.07
N ARG A 376 -8.77 -10.29 -38.41
CA ARG A 376 -10.02 -10.01 -39.12
C ARG A 376 -10.73 -11.27 -39.61
N ASP A 377 -10.07 -12.39 -39.58
CA ASP A 377 -10.58 -13.71 -39.99
C ASP A 377 -11.38 -14.38 -38.86
N ARG A 378 -12.21 -15.35 -39.21
CA ARG A 378 -12.95 -16.23 -38.31
C ARG A 378 -13.72 -15.51 -37.19
N VAL A 379 -14.35 -14.37 -37.53
CA VAL A 379 -15.03 -13.47 -36.57
C VAL A 379 -15.99 -14.22 -35.65
N ARG A 380 -16.83 -15.14 -36.18
CA ARG A 380 -17.76 -15.92 -35.36
C ARG A 380 -17.06 -16.74 -34.29
N HIS A 381 -16.00 -17.49 -34.64
CA HIS A 381 -15.26 -18.33 -33.70
C HIS A 381 -14.58 -17.47 -32.61
N ARG A 382 -14.03 -16.30 -32.99
CA ARG A 382 -13.39 -15.38 -32.03
C ARG A 382 -14.41 -14.77 -31.08
N ALA A 383 -15.57 -14.37 -31.60
CA ALA A 383 -16.68 -13.85 -30.79
C ALA A 383 -17.21 -14.93 -29.82
N THR A 384 -17.39 -16.17 -30.31
CA THR A 384 -17.78 -17.30 -29.44
C THR A 384 -16.74 -17.56 -28.34
N ALA A 385 -15.46 -17.55 -28.69
CA ALA A 385 -14.39 -17.74 -27.70
C ALA A 385 -14.37 -16.61 -26.66
N SER A 386 -14.57 -15.35 -27.06
CA SER A 386 -14.72 -14.24 -26.12
C SER A 386 -15.93 -14.41 -25.21
N ALA A 387 -17.08 -14.83 -25.77
CA ALA A 387 -18.30 -15.09 -24.99
C ALA A 387 -18.08 -16.22 -23.95
N VAL A 388 -17.39 -17.29 -24.34
CA VAL A 388 -17.03 -18.38 -23.42
C VAL A 388 -16.13 -17.88 -22.29
N LEU A 389 -15.14 -17.01 -22.58
CA LEU A 389 -14.26 -16.43 -21.55
C LEU A 389 -15.03 -15.50 -20.60
N ILE A 390 -16.00 -14.72 -21.10
CA ILE A 390 -16.88 -13.90 -20.27
C ILE A 390 -17.77 -14.79 -19.40
N ALA A 391 -18.35 -15.85 -19.96
CA ALA A 391 -19.18 -16.81 -19.23
C ALA A 391 -18.39 -17.55 -18.16
N LEU A 392 -17.13 -17.92 -18.43
CA LEU A 392 -16.22 -18.51 -17.43
C LEU A 392 -15.96 -17.54 -16.28
N GLY A 393 -15.65 -16.27 -16.58
CA GLY A 393 -15.45 -15.24 -15.55
C GLY A 393 -16.71 -15.00 -14.71
N TYR A 394 -17.89 -15.02 -15.33
CA TYR A 394 -19.18 -14.98 -14.63
C TYR A 394 -19.35 -16.18 -13.71
N TYR A 395 -19.11 -17.39 -14.22
CA TYR A 395 -19.24 -18.64 -13.44
C TYR A 395 -18.31 -18.65 -12.23
N LEU A 396 -17.07 -18.22 -12.39
CA LEU A 396 -16.13 -18.10 -11.27
C LEU A 396 -16.61 -17.10 -10.22
N ALA A 397 -17.12 -15.94 -10.65
CA ALA A 397 -17.68 -14.94 -9.74
C ALA A 397 -18.92 -15.48 -8.99
N PHE A 398 -19.83 -16.16 -9.72
CA PHE A 398 -20.99 -16.81 -9.12
C PHE A 398 -20.59 -17.91 -8.14
N SER A 399 -19.61 -18.74 -8.51
CA SER A 399 -19.12 -19.86 -7.67
C SER A 399 -18.49 -19.37 -6.37
N SER A 400 -17.78 -18.24 -6.39
CA SER A 400 -17.13 -17.68 -5.19
C SER A 400 -18.13 -16.95 -4.28
N SER A 401 -19.12 -16.26 -4.85
CA SER A 401 -20.04 -15.40 -4.09
C SER A 401 -21.46 -15.44 -4.67
N PRO A 402 -22.19 -16.56 -4.53
CA PRO A 402 -23.50 -16.74 -5.18
C PRO A 402 -24.57 -15.75 -4.71
N ALA A 403 -24.45 -15.21 -3.51
CA ALA A 403 -25.35 -14.17 -2.99
C ALA A 403 -25.32 -12.87 -3.83
N LEU A 404 -24.26 -12.65 -4.60
CA LEU A 404 -24.06 -11.46 -5.45
C LEU A 404 -24.41 -11.72 -6.92
N THR A 405 -25.23 -12.73 -7.23
CA THR A 405 -25.58 -13.16 -8.62
C THR A 405 -26.04 -12.01 -9.50
N LEU A 406 -26.89 -11.11 -9.00
CA LEU A 406 -27.35 -9.95 -9.77
C LEU A 406 -26.18 -9.04 -10.17
N ARG A 407 -25.27 -8.75 -9.23
CA ARG A 407 -24.05 -7.96 -9.49
C ARG A 407 -23.20 -8.62 -10.57
N HIS A 408 -22.93 -9.91 -10.44
CA HIS A 408 -22.14 -10.67 -11.42
C HIS A 408 -22.78 -10.64 -12.82
N THR A 409 -24.10 -10.80 -12.90
CA THR A 409 -24.86 -10.74 -14.15
C THR A 409 -24.74 -9.37 -14.80
N LEU A 410 -24.92 -8.29 -14.04
CA LEU A 410 -24.81 -6.92 -14.56
C LEU A 410 -23.40 -6.62 -15.08
N PHE A 411 -22.35 -7.04 -14.37
CA PHE A 411 -20.98 -6.87 -14.84
C PHE A 411 -20.68 -7.73 -16.09
N ALA A 412 -21.16 -8.97 -16.15
CA ALA A 412 -20.98 -9.80 -17.34
C ALA A 412 -21.66 -9.18 -18.59
N LEU A 413 -22.89 -8.66 -18.43
CA LEU A 413 -23.60 -7.94 -19.49
C LEU A 413 -22.87 -6.64 -19.89
N LEU A 414 -22.36 -5.88 -18.92
CA LEU A 414 -21.56 -4.68 -19.18
C LEU A 414 -20.30 -5.03 -19.99
N VAL A 415 -19.54 -6.04 -19.59
CA VAL A 415 -18.34 -6.50 -20.31
C VAL A 415 -18.71 -6.94 -21.74
N ALA A 416 -19.79 -7.70 -21.92
CA ALA A 416 -20.26 -8.12 -23.24
C ALA A 416 -20.62 -6.92 -24.11
N ALA A 417 -21.36 -5.94 -23.59
CA ALA A 417 -21.72 -4.71 -24.30
C ALA A 417 -20.49 -3.90 -24.69
N LEU A 418 -19.53 -3.74 -23.78
CA LEU A 418 -18.26 -3.05 -24.04
C LEU A 418 -17.42 -3.78 -25.12
N CYS A 419 -17.40 -5.12 -25.14
CA CYS A 419 -16.76 -5.89 -26.22
C CYS A 419 -17.42 -5.63 -27.57
N VAL A 420 -18.75 -5.57 -27.63
CA VAL A 420 -19.48 -5.23 -28.87
C VAL A 420 -19.16 -3.80 -29.32
N LEU A 421 -19.17 -2.83 -28.40
CA LEU A 421 -18.80 -1.44 -28.69
C LEU A 421 -17.36 -1.31 -29.19
N ALA A 422 -16.42 -2.00 -28.55
CA ALA A 422 -15.02 -2.01 -28.98
C ALA A 422 -14.85 -2.61 -30.38
N TYR A 423 -15.53 -3.73 -30.66
CA TYR A 423 -15.52 -4.38 -31.98
C TYR A 423 -16.15 -3.50 -33.06
N THR A 424 -17.32 -2.93 -32.81
CA THR A 424 -18.02 -2.07 -33.78
C THR A 424 -17.24 -0.77 -34.04
N GLY A 425 -16.72 -0.16 -32.99
CA GLY A 425 -15.84 1.01 -33.07
C GLY A 425 -14.59 0.74 -33.91
N TRP A 426 -13.92 -0.41 -33.66
CA TRP A 426 -12.79 -0.82 -34.46
C TRP A 426 -13.16 -1.06 -35.94
N ARG A 427 -14.27 -1.74 -36.22
CA ARG A 427 -14.69 -2.07 -37.57
C ARG A 427 -15.05 -0.83 -38.39
N THR A 428 -15.65 0.17 -37.76
CA THR A 428 -16.14 1.39 -38.45
C THR A 428 -15.12 2.51 -38.51
N ARG A 429 -14.31 2.69 -37.43
CA ARG A 429 -13.41 3.85 -37.26
C ARG A 429 -11.94 3.46 -37.09
N GLY A 430 -11.63 2.16 -37.08
CA GLY A 430 -10.27 1.64 -37.04
C GLY A 430 -9.61 1.55 -35.66
N PRO A 431 -8.26 1.38 -35.60
CA PRO A 431 -7.53 1.04 -34.39
C PRO A 431 -7.63 2.06 -33.27
N ASN A 432 -7.70 3.35 -33.59
CA ASN A 432 -7.79 4.40 -32.56
C ASN A 432 -9.14 4.35 -31.84
N ALA A 433 -10.23 4.02 -32.53
CA ALA A 433 -11.53 3.85 -31.91
C ALA A 433 -11.58 2.60 -31.01
N LEU A 434 -10.85 1.53 -31.36
CA LEU A 434 -10.67 0.38 -30.47
C LEU A 434 -10.01 0.80 -29.17
N VAL A 435 -8.85 1.47 -29.24
CA VAL A 435 -8.13 1.93 -28.05
C VAL A 435 -9.01 2.85 -27.19
N ALA A 436 -9.69 3.81 -27.82
CA ALA A 436 -10.60 4.72 -27.12
C ALA A 436 -11.73 3.97 -26.40
N ALA A 437 -12.33 2.96 -27.07
CA ALA A 437 -13.39 2.14 -26.48
C ALA A 437 -12.86 1.29 -25.31
N LEU A 438 -11.65 0.73 -25.40
CA LEU A 438 -11.04 -0.04 -24.34
C LEU A 438 -10.70 0.84 -23.12
N VAL A 439 -10.15 2.04 -23.34
CA VAL A 439 -9.86 3.03 -22.27
C VAL A 439 -11.16 3.49 -21.60
N LEU A 440 -12.15 3.91 -22.39
CA LEU A 440 -13.44 4.36 -21.84
C LEU A 440 -14.14 3.24 -21.07
N GLY A 441 -14.12 2.02 -21.61
CA GLY A 441 -14.66 0.85 -20.92
C GLY A 441 -13.94 0.57 -19.59
N THR A 442 -12.63 0.80 -19.49
CA THR A 442 -11.89 0.65 -18.23
C THR A 442 -12.38 1.68 -17.21
N VAL A 443 -12.57 2.93 -17.60
CA VAL A 443 -13.09 3.98 -16.72
C VAL A 443 -14.51 3.64 -16.25
N VAL A 444 -15.39 3.21 -17.16
CA VAL A 444 -16.77 2.83 -16.85
C VAL A 444 -16.82 1.64 -15.87
N VAL A 445 -15.99 0.62 -16.12
CA VAL A 445 -15.94 -0.55 -15.24
C VAL A 445 -15.37 -0.18 -13.87
N ALA A 446 -14.31 0.63 -13.79
CA ALA A 446 -13.75 1.10 -12.51
C ALA A 446 -14.80 1.90 -11.71
N ALA A 447 -15.52 2.82 -12.37
CA ALA A 447 -16.61 3.57 -11.72
C ALA A 447 -17.73 2.65 -11.20
N ALA A 448 -18.14 1.66 -12.00
CA ALA A 448 -19.15 0.69 -11.60
C ALA A 448 -18.68 -0.21 -10.44
N GLN A 449 -17.42 -0.63 -10.45
CA GLN A 449 -16.83 -1.41 -9.35
C GLN A 449 -16.82 -0.59 -8.05
N VAL A 450 -16.29 0.62 -8.08
CA VAL A 450 -16.26 1.50 -6.90
C VAL A 450 -17.68 1.70 -6.36
N TRP A 451 -18.62 2.09 -7.24
CA TRP A 451 -20.00 2.33 -6.82
C TRP A 451 -20.70 1.09 -6.21
N SER A 452 -20.41 -0.11 -6.73
CA SER A 452 -21.03 -1.34 -6.25
C SER A 452 -20.39 -1.89 -4.96
N LEU A 453 -19.08 -1.66 -4.76
CA LEU A 453 -18.32 -2.18 -3.62
C LEU A 453 -18.39 -1.27 -2.40
N THR A 454 -18.33 0.06 -2.58
CA THR A 454 -18.39 1.02 -1.45
C THR A 454 -19.70 0.95 -0.68
N ARG A 455 -20.81 0.62 -1.33
CA ARG A 455 -22.10 0.41 -0.66
C ARG A 455 -22.11 -0.73 0.36
N ASP A 456 -21.25 -1.74 0.16
CA ASP A 456 -21.14 -2.85 1.11
C ASP A 456 -20.19 -2.47 2.27
N VAL A 457 -19.17 -1.67 1.99
CA VAL A 457 -18.20 -1.19 2.98
C VAL A 457 -18.84 -0.16 3.92
N GLU A 458 -19.64 0.79 3.40
CA GLU A 458 -20.34 1.80 4.24
C GLU A 458 -21.27 1.21 5.31
N ARG A 459 -21.77 -0.02 5.09
CA ARG A 459 -22.70 -0.66 6.01
C ARG A 459 -22.05 -1.35 7.21
N GLY A 460 -20.74 -1.55 7.20
CA GLY A 460 -20.04 -2.35 8.19
C GLY A 460 -18.71 -1.81 8.69
N SER A 461 -18.22 -0.68 8.14
CA SER A 461 -16.93 -0.17 8.54
C SER A 461 -17.02 0.95 9.59
N ARG A 462 -16.06 0.93 10.49
CA ARG A 462 -15.76 1.99 11.42
C ARG A 462 -15.44 3.28 10.66
N VAL A 463 -16.07 4.39 11.04
CA VAL A 463 -15.84 5.71 10.44
C VAL A 463 -15.03 6.55 11.42
N ASP A 464 -13.72 6.47 11.33
CA ASP A 464 -12.82 7.27 12.17
C ASP A 464 -12.77 8.72 11.70
N PRO A 465 -12.53 9.70 12.59
CA PRO A 465 -12.45 11.10 12.21
C PRO A 465 -11.26 11.33 11.27
N ALA A 466 -11.49 12.07 10.20
CA ALA A 466 -10.44 12.45 9.26
C ALA A 466 -9.93 13.89 9.48
N SER A 467 -10.56 14.66 10.36
CA SER A 467 -10.17 16.03 10.63
C SER A 467 -9.25 16.11 11.85
N THR A 468 -8.10 16.76 11.69
CA THR A 468 -7.19 17.03 12.80
C THR A 468 -7.82 17.92 13.87
N SER A 469 -8.77 18.81 13.51
CA SER A 469 -9.51 19.61 14.48
C SER A 469 -10.42 18.75 15.37
N VAL A 470 -11.09 17.74 14.80
CA VAL A 470 -11.91 16.80 15.59
C VAL A 470 -11.04 15.96 16.52
N LEU A 471 -9.88 15.48 16.02
CA LEU A 471 -8.92 14.74 16.85
C LEU A 471 -8.40 15.60 18.00
N SER A 472 -8.08 16.88 17.74
CA SER A 472 -7.55 17.82 18.71
C SER A 472 -8.61 18.28 19.73
N GLU A 473 -9.86 18.50 19.32
CA GLU A 473 -10.95 18.93 20.23
C GLU A 473 -11.10 18.00 21.44
N GLN A 474 -10.93 16.68 21.22
CA GLN A 474 -11.03 15.68 22.27
C GLN A 474 -9.77 15.61 23.15
N THR A 475 -8.63 16.02 22.63
CA THR A 475 -7.31 15.85 23.25
C THR A 475 -6.68 17.15 23.76
N ASP A 476 -7.23 18.32 23.43
CA ASP A 476 -6.71 19.64 23.86
C ASP A 476 -6.61 19.80 25.38
N ARG A 477 -7.41 19.03 26.13
CA ARG A 477 -7.40 19.01 27.59
C ARG A 477 -6.35 18.07 28.21
N TYR A 478 -5.73 17.21 27.39
CA TYR A 478 -4.77 16.25 27.87
C TYR A 478 -3.44 16.94 28.18
N GLN A 479 -2.77 16.47 29.21
CA GLN A 479 -1.50 17.02 29.66
C GLN A 479 -0.40 15.98 29.56
N GLY A 480 0.76 16.37 29.04
CA GLY A 480 1.96 15.56 28.96
C GLY A 480 1.75 14.23 28.21
N THR A 481 2.35 13.16 28.74
CA THR A 481 2.24 11.81 28.13
C THR A 481 0.89 11.16 28.41
N VAL A 482 0.22 10.73 27.36
CA VAL A 482 -1.09 10.06 27.40
C VAL A 482 -0.92 8.55 27.29
N LEU A 483 -1.66 7.82 28.11
CA LEU A 483 -1.90 6.39 27.94
C LEU A 483 -3.42 6.18 27.79
N GLN A 484 -3.83 5.49 26.74
CA GLN A 484 -5.20 5.10 26.52
C GLN A 484 -5.37 3.60 26.76
N LEU A 485 -6.29 3.23 27.64
CA LEU A 485 -6.72 1.85 27.87
C LEU A 485 -8.03 1.60 27.14
N ALA A 486 -7.95 0.99 25.97
CA ALA A 486 -9.07 0.67 25.12
C ALA A 486 -8.77 -0.59 24.28
N ASP A 487 -9.81 -1.29 23.86
CA ASP A 487 -9.75 -2.40 22.91
C ASP A 487 -10.72 -2.16 21.76
N LEU A 488 -10.26 -2.39 20.53
CA LEU A 488 -11.06 -2.28 19.31
C LEU A 488 -12.33 -3.13 19.31
N GLY A 489 -12.31 -4.28 20.00
CA GLY A 489 -13.46 -5.18 20.11
C GLY A 489 -14.56 -4.65 21.01
N ASP A 490 -14.23 -3.83 21.98
CA ASP A 490 -15.13 -3.31 23.01
C ASP A 490 -15.58 -1.86 22.72
N THR A 491 -14.81 -1.13 21.90
CA THR A 491 -15.08 0.29 21.59
C THR A 491 -16.30 0.46 20.69
N SER A 492 -17.20 1.34 21.10
CA SER A 492 -18.37 1.66 20.30
C SER A 492 -18.01 2.44 19.03
N HIS A 493 -18.78 2.21 17.97
CA HIS A 493 -18.64 2.94 16.70
C HIS A 493 -18.78 4.47 16.88
N GLU A 494 -19.64 4.88 17.79
CA GLU A 494 -19.87 6.29 18.09
C GLU A 494 -18.65 6.94 18.72
N ASP A 495 -17.96 6.25 19.64
CA ASP A 495 -16.78 6.79 20.34
C ASP A 495 -15.60 6.99 19.41
N VAL A 496 -15.41 6.05 18.48
CA VAL A 496 -14.38 6.17 17.45
C VAL A 496 -14.72 7.33 16.50
N THR A 497 -15.94 7.38 15.99
CA THR A 497 -16.38 8.45 15.05
C THR A 497 -16.29 9.84 15.66
N ALA A 498 -16.56 9.96 16.96
CA ALA A 498 -16.44 11.23 17.69
C ALA A 498 -15.00 11.58 18.11
N GLY A 499 -14.02 10.70 17.84
CA GLY A 499 -12.64 10.88 18.26
C GLY A 499 -12.42 10.75 19.77
N ARG A 500 -13.37 10.15 20.50
CA ARG A 500 -13.23 9.95 21.95
C ARG A 500 -12.21 8.88 22.30
N ILE A 501 -12.13 7.84 21.47
CA ILE A 501 -11.13 6.78 21.54
C ILE A 501 -10.39 6.77 20.20
N LEU A 502 -9.07 6.89 20.24
CA LEU A 502 -8.19 6.98 19.07
C LEU A 502 -7.33 5.72 18.96
N PHE A 503 -7.31 5.11 17.79
CA PHE A 503 -6.48 3.93 17.54
C PHE A 503 -5.31 4.24 16.61
N GLY A 504 -4.28 3.40 16.74
CA GLY A 504 -3.10 3.52 15.91
C GLY A 504 -2.38 4.87 16.11
N ASN A 505 -2.02 5.49 14.99
CA ASN A 505 -1.31 6.76 14.97
C ASN A 505 -2.24 8.00 14.87
N GLU A 506 -3.56 7.84 14.95
CA GLU A 506 -4.50 8.97 14.95
C GLU A 506 -4.17 9.96 16.08
N ILE A 507 -3.75 9.45 17.24
CA ILE A 507 -3.33 10.28 18.37
C ILE A 507 -2.13 11.18 18.04
N MET A 508 -1.27 10.79 17.09
CA MET A 508 -0.13 11.59 16.65
C MET A 508 -0.52 12.77 15.76
N ALA A 509 -1.71 12.70 15.14
CA ALA A 509 -2.27 13.81 14.35
C ALA A 509 -3.12 14.77 15.20
N SER A 510 -3.29 14.48 16.49
CA SER A 510 -3.97 15.34 17.47
C SER A 510 -3.01 16.32 18.14
N SER A 511 -3.50 17.08 19.12
CA SER A 511 -2.71 18.04 19.92
C SER A 511 -1.85 17.41 21.02
N VAL A 512 -1.83 16.08 21.15
CA VAL A 512 -1.12 15.37 22.22
C VAL A 512 0.40 15.55 22.10
N GLU A 513 1.05 15.91 23.21
CA GLU A 513 2.52 16.08 23.27
C GLU A 513 3.25 14.75 23.16
N GLY A 514 2.79 13.72 23.90
CA GLY A 514 3.34 12.36 23.89
C GLY A 514 2.29 11.29 24.10
N SER A 515 2.50 10.12 23.52
CA SER A 515 1.60 8.96 23.62
C SER A 515 2.36 7.66 23.83
N ILE A 516 1.85 6.85 24.78
CA ILE A 516 2.32 5.48 24.97
C ILE A 516 1.80 4.60 23.82
N ASN A 517 0.55 4.79 23.42
CA ASN A 517 -0.10 4.04 22.35
C ASN A 517 0.33 4.56 20.97
N ALA A 518 0.54 3.64 20.04
CA ALA A 518 0.78 3.94 18.63
C ALA A 518 0.57 2.71 17.76
N TYR A 519 0.46 2.89 16.45
CA TYR A 519 0.57 1.82 15.48
C TYR A 519 2.04 1.62 15.11
N THR A 520 2.54 0.39 15.23
CA THR A 520 3.86 0.04 14.72
C THR A 520 3.97 -1.43 14.33
N GLY A 521 4.63 -1.69 13.21
CA GLY A 521 4.96 -3.05 12.79
C GLY A 521 6.25 -3.60 13.40
N ILE A 522 6.95 -2.79 14.22
CA ILE A 522 8.24 -3.09 14.85
C ILE A 522 8.27 -2.69 16.33
N GLY A 523 7.16 -2.88 17.05
CA GLY A 523 7.08 -2.58 18.47
C GLY A 523 8.15 -3.32 19.27
N PHE A 524 8.62 -2.71 20.34
CA PHE A 524 9.57 -3.34 21.26
C PHE A 524 8.88 -4.47 22.02
N THR A 525 9.38 -5.70 21.90
CA THR A 525 8.73 -6.92 22.39
C THR A 525 8.44 -6.85 23.88
N GLU A 526 9.46 -6.57 24.70
CA GLU A 526 9.30 -6.50 26.15
C GLU A 526 8.32 -5.42 26.60
N PHE A 527 8.29 -4.28 25.89
CA PHE A 527 7.37 -3.19 26.18
C PHE A 527 5.92 -3.57 25.85
N GLN A 528 5.69 -4.23 24.72
CA GLN A 528 4.36 -4.72 24.33
C GLN A 528 3.86 -5.80 25.29
N GLU A 529 4.73 -6.71 25.71
CA GLU A 529 4.39 -7.76 26.68
C GLU A 529 4.06 -7.17 28.05
N ALA A 530 4.86 -6.20 28.55
CA ALA A 530 4.64 -5.56 29.84
C ALA A 530 3.30 -4.80 29.92
N LEU A 531 2.85 -4.23 28.81
CA LEU A 531 1.58 -3.50 28.72
C LEU A 531 0.45 -4.33 28.07
N CYS A 532 0.70 -5.60 27.75
CA CYS A 532 -0.26 -6.41 26.98
C CYS A 532 -0.82 -5.62 25.77
N MET A 533 0.08 -4.91 25.06
CA MET A 533 -0.28 -3.97 24.01
C MET A 533 -0.10 -4.61 22.64
N ASP A 534 -1.10 -4.51 21.77
CA ASP A 534 -1.01 -4.98 20.40
C ASP A 534 -0.32 -3.94 19.47
N TYR A 535 -0.14 -4.29 18.21
CA TYR A 535 0.50 -3.42 17.20
C TYR A 535 -0.29 -2.16 16.85
N ARG A 536 -1.56 -2.06 17.26
CA ARG A 536 -2.44 -0.90 17.08
C ARG A 536 -2.52 -0.02 18.33
N GLY A 537 -1.87 -0.44 19.42
CA GLY A 537 -1.92 0.25 20.70
C GLY A 537 -3.14 -0.11 21.55
N ALA A 538 -3.92 -1.13 21.19
CA ALA A 538 -4.95 -1.68 22.08
C ALA A 538 -4.32 -2.49 23.21
N VAL A 539 -4.95 -2.51 24.38
CA VAL A 539 -4.44 -3.15 25.60
C VAL A 539 -5.46 -4.10 26.23
N CYS A 540 -5.02 -5.06 27.02
CA CYS A 540 -5.92 -5.96 27.74
C CYS A 540 -6.39 -5.38 29.10
N PRO A 541 -7.52 -5.85 29.67
CA PRO A 541 -8.10 -5.31 30.92
C PRO A 541 -7.16 -5.30 32.13
N GLY A 542 -6.27 -6.29 32.23
CA GLY A 542 -5.35 -6.44 33.37
C GLY A 542 -4.34 -5.31 33.52
N VAL A 543 -4.09 -4.54 32.46
CA VAL A 543 -3.12 -3.42 32.48
C VAL A 543 -3.52 -2.36 33.49
N TYR A 544 -4.80 -2.02 33.63
CA TYR A 544 -5.26 -1.01 34.57
C TYR A 544 -4.78 -1.30 36.02
N GLY A 545 -4.93 -2.53 36.48
CA GLY A 545 -4.44 -2.94 37.78
C GLY A 545 -2.90 -2.91 37.92
N ALA A 546 -2.20 -3.33 36.88
CA ALA A 546 -0.74 -3.36 36.82
C ALA A 546 -0.11 -1.95 36.85
N LEU A 547 -0.76 -0.94 36.34
CA LEU A 547 -0.26 0.45 36.34
C LEU A 547 0.04 0.99 37.75
N TRP A 548 -0.68 0.53 38.74
CA TRP A 548 -0.56 0.99 40.14
C TRP A 548 0.42 0.17 40.98
N GLN A 549 1.00 -0.89 40.41
CA GLN A 549 1.98 -1.72 41.07
C GLN A 549 3.41 -1.22 40.82
N PRO A 550 4.36 -1.45 41.76
CA PRO A 550 5.78 -1.20 41.53
C PRO A 550 6.28 -1.96 40.28
N VAL A 551 7.19 -1.35 39.54
CA VAL A 551 7.80 -2.01 38.35
C VAL A 551 8.52 -3.30 38.76
N ASN A 552 9.39 -3.22 39.76
CA ASN A 552 10.06 -4.35 40.38
C ASN A 552 10.68 -3.93 41.74
N ALA A 553 11.43 -4.82 42.39
CA ALA A 553 12.07 -4.54 43.66
C ALA A 553 13.17 -3.45 43.60
N ASP A 554 13.84 -3.34 42.44
CA ASP A 554 14.91 -2.35 42.23
C ASP A 554 14.36 -0.99 41.80
N ILE A 555 13.16 -0.98 41.24
CA ILE A 555 12.42 0.20 40.82
C ILE A 555 11.05 0.22 41.50
N PRO A 556 11.00 0.68 42.77
CA PRO A 556 9.83 0.55 43.64
C PRO A 556 8.78 1.65 43.42
N ILE A 557 8.72 2.24 42.20
CA ILE A 557 7.69 3.21 41.81
C ILE A 557 6.61 2.53 40.96
N PRO A 558 5.36 3.03 41.00
CA PRO A 558 4.29 2.52 40.15
C PRO A 558 4.64 2.55 38.66
N LEU A 559 4.18 1.56 37.91
CA LEU A 559 4.42 1.48 36.46
C LEU A 559 3.95 2.74 35.75
N ILE A 560 2.82 3.33 36.13
CA ILE A 560 2.29 4.56 35.56
C ILE A 560 3.23 5.75 35.76
N ASP A 561 3.97 5.79 36.89
CA ASP A 561 4.99 6.81 37.17
C ASP A 561 6.26 6.55 36.36
N TYR A 562 6.65 5.29 36.23
CA TYR A 562 7.79 4.86 35.42
C TYR A 562 7.58 5.22 33.93
N LEU A 563 6.36 5.03 33.43
CA LEU A 563 5.96 5.41 32.07
C LEU A 563 5.71 6.94 31.91
N ARG A 564 5.84 7.71 33.00
CA ARG A 564 5.64 9.16 33.01
C ARG A 564 4.27 9.60 32.52
N VAL A 565 3.24 8.78 32.67
CA VAL A 565 1.88 9.08 32.25
C VAL A 565 1.32 10.25 33.07
N SER A 566 0.85 11.28 32.37
CA SER A 566 0.20 12.46 32.99
C SER A 566 -1.31 12.47 32.74
N THR A 567 -1.77 11.88 31.65
CA THR A 567 -3.19 11.69 31.32
C THR A 567 -3.47 10.22 31.04
N LEU A 568 -4.46 9.64 31.71
CA LEU A 568 -4.92 8.28 31.52
C LEU A 568 -6.36 8.28 31.01
N VAL A 569 -6.57 7.78 29.81
CA VAL A 569 -7.91 7.61 29.20
C VAL A 569 -8.31 6.16 29.39
N VAL A 570 -9.46 5.90 30.01
CA VAL A 570 -9.92 4.54 30.32
C VAL A 570 -11.32 4.33 29.73
N GLU A 571 -11.41 3.38 28.83
CA GLU A 571 -12.68 2.95 28.24
C GLU A 571 -13.46 2.07 29.23
N HIS A 572 -14.78 2.33 29.39
CA HIS A 572 -15.63 1.59 30.32
C HIS A 572 -15.93 0.16 29.84
N GLY A 573 -15.90 -0.10 28.52
CA GLY A 573 -16.02 -1.45 27.98
C GLY A 573 -14.88 -2.35 28.45
N LEU A 574 -13.65 -1.80 28.46
CA LEU A 574 -12.46 -2.51 28.88
C LEU A 574 -12.32 -2.60 30.41
N VAL A 575 -12.62 -1.52 31.16
CA VAL A 575 -12.46 -1.41 32.62
C VAL A 575 -13.73 -0.78 33.23
N PRO A 576 -14.81 -1.55 33.40
CA PRO A 576 -16.14 -1.03 33.81
C PRO A 576 -16.15 -0.31 35.17
N GLU A 577 -15.32 -0.77 36.10
CA GLU A 577 -15.25 -0.21 37.45
C GLU A 577 -14.83 1.27 37.48
N VAL A 578 -14.07 1.73 36.50
CA VAL A 578 -13.60 3.14 36.44
C VAL A 578 -14.75 4.11 36.21
N ALA A 579 -15.87 3.67 35.66
CA ALA A 579 -17.05 4.49 35.44
C ALA A 579 -17.59 5.12 36.74
N THR A 580 -17.45 4.42 37.87
CA THR A 580 -18.02 4.86 39.16
C THR A 580 -16.99 4.98 40.28
N ALA A 581 -15.81 4.35 40.14
CA ALA A 581 -14.79 4.35 41.15
C ALA A 581 -14.25 5.78 41.45
N PRO A 582 -13.81 6.06 42.68
CA PRO A 582 -13.05 7.27 42.94
C PRO A 582 -11.69 7.21 42.22
N PRO A 583 -11.11 8.36 41.85
CA PRO A 583 -9.79 8.37 41.25
C PRO A 583 -8.74 7.82 42.19
N PRO A 584 -7.70 7.17 41.69
CA PRO A 584 -6.55 6.74 42.50
C PRO A 584 -5.84 7.90 43.19
N PRO A 585 -5.12 7.68 44.30
CA PRO A 585 -4.39 8.73 45.00
C PRO A 585 -3.42 9.48 44.06
N GLY A 586 -3.45 10.81 44.11
CA GLY A 586 -2.64 11.69 43.24
C GLY A 586 -3.17 11.90 41.85
N TRP A 587 -4.41 11.48 41.60
CA TRP A 587 -5.14 11.67 40.33
C TRP A 587 -6.53 12.24 40.58
N HIS A 588 -7.03 13.01 39.59
CA HIS A 588 -8.41 13.50 39.59
C HIS A 588 -9.08 13.19 38.25
N VAL A 589 -10.40 13.16 38.26
CA VAL A 589 -11.22 12.98 37.05
C VAL A 589 -11.41 14.32 36.39
N THR A 590 -10.98 14.45 35.13
CA THR A 590 -11.23 15.64 34.30
C THR A 590 -12.45 15.48 33.41
N GLU A 591 -12.77 14.23 33.04
CA GLU A 591 -13.95 13.90 32.26
C GLU A 591 -14.48 12.54 32.71
N ARG A 592 -15.81 12.44 32.87
CA ARG A 592 -16.50 11.17 33.06
C ARG A 592 -17.72 11.15 32.14
N GLY A 593 -17.54 10.50 31.00
CA GLY A 593 -18.59 10.29 30.01
C GLY A 593 -19.29 8.95 30.17
N ASP A 594 -20.14 8.61 29.22
CA ASP A 594 -20.86 7.32 29.22
C ASP A 594 -19.95 6.14 28.86
N SER A 595 -18.94 6.35 28.03
CA SER A 595 -18.04 5.30 27.49
C SER A 595 -16.61 5.35 28.01
N ARG A 596 -16.16 6.50 28.55
CA ARG A 596 -14.79 6.68 29.05
C ARG A 596 -14.71 7.56 30.28
N THR A 597 -13.63 7.37 31.03
CA THR A 597 -13.18 8.29 32.08
C THR A 597 -11.78 8.77 31.75
N VAL A 598 -11.54 10.09 31.87
CA VAL A 598 -10.21 10.69 31.73
C VAL A 598 -9.72 11.10 33.10
N LEU A 599 -8.56 10.58 33.45
CA LEU A 599 -7.85 10.88 34.69
C LEU A 599 -6.62 11.72 34.39
N GLN A 600 -6.37 12.74 35.19
CA GLN A 600 -5.14 13.53 35.11
C GLN A 600 -4.42 13.55 36.46
N ARG A 601 -3.11 13.64 36.38
CA ARG A 601 -2.23 13.70 37.55
C ARG A 601 -2.36 15.03 38.27
N ASP A 602 -2.48 15.01 39.60
CA ASP A 602 -2.64 16.23 40.42
C ASP A 602 -1.36 17.07 40.48
N ARG A 603 -0.20 16.45 40.38
CA ARG A 603 1.11 17.10 40.53
C ARG A 603 2.06 16.60 39.45
N PRO A 604 2.98 17.45 38.95
CA PRO A 604 4.06 17.00 38.09
C PRO A 604 4.88 15.88 38.74
N LEU A 605 5.48 15.03 37.91
CA LEU A 605 6.40 14.01 38.36
C LEU A 605 7.63 14.63 39.05
N PRO A 606 8.19 13.99 40.08
CA PRO A 606 9.23 14.59 40.95
C PRO A 606 10.55 14.84 40.23
N LEU A 607 10.83 14.10 39.16
CA LEU A 607 12.08 14.21 38.41
C LEU A 607 11.86 14.95 37.11
N PRO A 608 12.83 15.80 36.69
CA PRO A 608 12.70 16.60 35.48
C PRO A 608 12.90 15.77 34.18
N GLY A 609 12.48 16.34 33.08
CA GLY A 609 12.68 15.80 31.74
C GLY A 609 12.11 14.39 31.58
N ARG A 610 12.92 13.46 31.11
CA ARG A 610 12.51 12.06 30.82
C ARG A 610 12.90 11.05 31.89
N VAL A 611 13.51 11.49 32.98
CA VAL A 611 13.89 10.59 34.10
C VAL A 611 12.65 10.21 34.89
N ALA A 612 12.38 8.91 34.97
CA ALA A 612 11.27 8.37 35.77
C ALA A 612 11.68 7.98 37.19
N PHE A 613 12.91 7.48 37.36
CA PHE A 613 13.41 7.00 38.64
C PHE A 613 14.91 7.32 38.76
N ALA A 614 15.34 7.62 39.96
CA ALA A 614 16.74 7.70 40.35
C ALA A 614 16.92 6.97 41.70
N SER A 615 17.92 6.09 41.82
CA SER A 615 18.23 5.40 43.08
C SER A 615 18.76 6.36 44.14
N ASP A 616 18.72 5.93 45.38
CA ASP A 616 19.21 6.70 46.52
C ASP A 616 20.65 7.18 46.29
N GLY A 617 20.90 8.45 46.59
CA GLY A 617 22.22 9.08 46.44
C GLY A 617 22.51 9.62 45.02
N VAL A 618 21.63 9.38 44.05
CA VAL A 618 21.73 9.96 42.69
C VAL A 618 20.93 11.24 42.57
N ARG A 619 21.57 12.32 42.13
CA ARG A 619 20.92 13.61 41.84
C ARG A 619 20.84 13.84 40.32
N VAL A 620 19.63 13.98 39.83
CA VAL A 620 19.40 14.39 38.42
C VAL A 620 19.63 15.90 38.34
N LEU A 621 20.59 16.30 37.52
CA LEU A 621 20.93 17.72 37.32
C LEU A 621 20.20 18.31 36.09
N SER A 622 20.12 17.54 35.01
CA SER A 622 19.36 17.86 33.81
C SER A 622 18.93 16.59 33.08
N SER A 623 17.89 16.68 32.28
CA SER A 623 17.45 15.60 31.41
C SER A 623 16.78 16.24 30.21
N ASP A 624 17.37 16.07 29.04
CA ASP A 624 16.89 16.57 27.75
C ASP A 624 16.15 15.46 27.00
#